data_fa6af422a72c6e8e424832be09b87fb1
#
_entry.id   fa6af422a72c6e8e424832be09b87fb1
#
_cell.length_a   1.000
_cell.length_b   1.000
_cell.length_c   1.000
_cell.angle_alpha   90.00
_cell.angle_beta   90.00
_cell.angle_gamma   90.00
#
_symmetry.space_group_name_H-M   'P 1'
#
loop_
_entity.id
_entity.type
_entity.pdbx_description
1 polymer ?
#
loop_
_entity_poly.entity_id
_entity_poly.type
_entity_poly.pdbx_seq_one_letter_code
_entity_poly.pdbx_strand_id
1 'polypeptide(L)'
;KFVVITGPNGGGKSTLAKLIVGIEKPTSGQILFNGEDITEKSITERAKMGISFAFQQPVRFKGIQVLDLIRMAAGRRMSAADACQYLSEVGLCAKDYINREVNASLSGGELKRIEIATVLARGTQLSVFDEPEAGIDLWSFQNLIQVFERMQEKTKDGSILIISHQERILDIADEIVVISAGQIVKHGPKEEILPQLLGTSSAVNMCDKFNK
;
A
#
# COMPACT_ATOMS: atom_id res chain seq x y z
N LYS A 1 4.27 10.18 -7.72
CA LYS A 1 5.10 9.02 -8.09
C LYS A 1 4.54 7.73 -7.48
N PHE A 2 4.71 6.63 -8.20
CA PHE A 2 4.40 5.28 -7.75
C PHE A 2 5.71 4.50 -7.54
N VAL A 3 6.03 4.21 -6.28
CA VAL A 3 7.29 3.55 -5.90
C VAL A 3 6.98 2.17 -5.31
N VAL A 4 7.65 1.14 -5.79
CA VAL A 4 7.53 -0.21 -5.24
C VAL A 4 8.81 -0.62 -4.54
N ILE A 5 8.67 -1.05 -3.30
CA ILE A 5 9.75 -1.64 -2.50
C ILE A 5 9.63 -3.16 -2.59
N THR A 6 10.68 -3.81 -3.04
CA THR A 6 10.74 -5.28 -3.13
C THR A 6 12.04 -5.82 -2.52
N GLY A 7 12.20 -7.13 -2.52
CA GLY A 7 13.37 -7.82 -1.97
C GLY A 7 12.99 -9.01 -1.09
N PRO A 8 13.94 -9.82 -0.62
CA PRO A 8 13.68 -11.05 0.11
C PRO A 8 12.88 -10.83 1.41
N ASN A 9 12.19 -11.87 1.86
CA ASN A 9 11.50 -11.85 3.16
C ASN A 9 12.53 -11.64 4.27
N GLY A 10 12.16 -10.85 5.29
CA GLY A 10 13.09 -10.44 6.35
C GLY A 10 14.12 -9.37 5.94
N GLY A 11 14.08 -8.87 4.71
CA GLY A 11 15.03 -7.86 4.21
C GLY A 11 14.89 -6.46 4.82
N GLY A 12 13.83 -6.18 5.60
CA GLY A 12 13.62 -4.87 6.26
C GLY A 12 12.56 -3.98 5.59
N LYS A 13 11.84 -4.46 4.59
CA LYS A 13 10.84 -3.67 3.84
C LYS A 13 9.73 -3.10 4.74
N SER A 14 9.05 -3.94 5.49
CA SER A 14 7.97 -3.51 6.42
C SER A 14 8.51 -2.66 7.56
N THR A 15 9.75 -2.89 8.00
CA THR A 15 10.42 -2.03 8.98
C THR A 15 10.60 -0.61 8.43
N LEU A 16 11.05 -0.49 7.18
CA LEU A 16 11.18 0.82 6.53
C LEU A 16 9.83 1.53 6.44
N ALA A 17 8.76 0.83 6.03
CA ALA A 17 7.42 1.41 6.00
C ALA A 17 6.97 1.90 7.38
N LYS A 18 7.19 1.12 8.44
CA LYS A 18 6.86 1.50 9.82
C LYS A 18 7.66 2.72 10.30
N LEU A 19 8.93 2.83 9.91
CA LEU A 19 9.76 4.02 10.17
C LEU A 19 9.18 5.26 9.48
N ILE A 20 8.80 5.16 8.20
CA ILE A 20 8.22 6.27 7.43
C ILE A 20 6.93 6.78 8.06
N VAL A 21 6.06 5.88 8.52
CA VAL A 21 4.75 6.27 9.09
C VAL A 21 4.80 6.59 10.60
N GLY A 22 5.95 6.35 11.27
CA GLY A 22 6.18 6.69 12.67
C GLY A 22 5.68 5.66 13.67
N ILE A 23 5.46 4.41 13.24
CA ILE A 23 5.18 3.26 14.12
C ILE A 23 6.46 2.85 14.85
N GLU A 24 7.57 2.82 14.12
CA GLU A 24 8.91 2.56 14.66
C GLU A 24 9.73 3.85 14.62
N LYS A 25 10.67 3.99 15.55
CA LYS A 25 11.61 5.12 15.59
C LYS A 25 12.97 4.70 15.02
N PRO A 26 13.61 5.53 14.18
CA PRO A 26 14.95 5.24 13.71
C PRO A 26 15.96 5.41 14.85
N THR A 27 16.99 4.56 14.90
CA THR A 27 18.10 4.68 15.84
C THR A 27 19.00 5.87 15.48
N SER A 28 19.11 6.20 14.20
CA SER A 28 19.90 7.31 13.67
C SER A 28 19.40 7.71 12.29
N GLY A 29 19.83 8.86 11.80
CA GLY A 29 19.42 9.41 10.50
C GLY A 29 18.19 10.30 10.62
N GLN A 30 17.69 10.76 9.47
CA GLN A 30 16.55 11.67 9.36
C GLN A 30 15.54 11.18 8.35
N ILE A 31 14.27 11.48 8.61
CA ILE A 31 13.16 11.25 7.69
C ILE A 31 12.60 12.61 7.30
N LEU A 32 12.71 12.96 6.02
CA LEU A 32 12.21 14.22 5.49
C LEU A 32 10.94 13.98 4.68
N PHE A 33 9.90 14.75 4.92
CA PHE A 33 8.66 14.76 4.16
C PHE A 33 8.39 16.17 3.65
N ASN A 34 8.38 16.36 2.34
CA ASN A 34 8.28 17.68 1.69
C ASN A 34 9.30 18.70 2.22
N GLY A 35 10.52 18.24 2.54
CA GLY A 35 11.59 19.09 3.08
C GLY A 35 11.51 19.35 4.58
N GLU A 36 10.46 18.92 5.27
CA GLU A 36 10.31 19.03 6.73
C GLU A 36 10.84 17.75 7.40
N ASP A 37 11.64 17.90 8.45
CA ASP A 37 12.09 16.78 9.28
C ASP A 37 10.94 16.26 10.14
N ILE A 38 10.54 15.02 9.89
CA ILE A 38 9.45 14.34 10.59
C ILE A 38 9.97 13.23 11.52
N THR A 39 11.28 13.12 11.72
CA THR A 39 11.92 11.99 12.42
C THR A 39 11.31 11.76 13.80
N GLU A 40 11.13 12.82 14.59
CA GLU A 40 10.55 12.75 15.94
C GLU A 40 9.02 12.91 15.99
N LYS A 41 8.37 13.18 14.85
CA LYS A 41 6.91 13.31 14.80
C LYS A 41 6.23 11.97 15.04
N SER A 42 5.17 11.99 15.85
CA SER A 42 4.33 10.83 16.12
C SER A 42 3.55 10.39 14.89
N ILE A 43 3.04 9.17 14.89
CA ILE A 43 2.17 8.63 13.84
C ILE A 43 0.95 9.55 13.60
N THR A 44 0.39 10.14 14.66
CA THR A 44 -0.77 11.06 14.55
C THR A 44 -0.39 12.36 13.84
N GLU A 45 0.78 12.93 14.15
CA GLU A 45 1.27 14.14 13.50
C GLU A 45 1.56 13.87 12.01
N ARG A 46 2.25 12.78 11.70
CA ARG A 46 2.52 12.37 10.30
C ARG A 46 1.23 12.09 9.54
N ALA A 47 0.24 11.48 10.20
CA ALA A 47 -1.07 11.28 9.59
C ALA A 47 -1.77 12.62 9.27
N LYS A 48 -1.69 13.64 10.15
CA LYS A 48 -2.23 14.99 9.90
C LYS A 48 -1.48 15.72 8.79
N MET A 49 -0.21 15.41 8.58
CA MET A 49 0.61 15.95 7.47
C MET A 49 0.27 15.33 6.11
N GLY A 50 -0.58 14.29 6.08
CA GLY A 50 -1.02 13.66 4.83
C GLY A 50 -0.27 12.36 4.51
N ILE A 51 0.21 11.63 5.51
CA ILE A 51 0.74 10.27 5.36
C ILE A 51 -0.31 9.27 5.80
N SER A 52 -0.63 8.27 4.96
CA SER A 52 -1.51 7.15 5.30
C SER A 52 -0.80 5.82 5.21
N PHE A 53 -1.29 4.84 5.96
CA PHE A 53 -0.73 3.50 5.98
C PHE A 53 -1.84 2.45 5.95
N ALA A 54 -1.73 1.52 5.02
CA ALA A 54 -2.55 0.32 4.97
C ALA A 54 -1.69 -0.88 5.39
N PHE A 55 -2.13 -1.56 6.44
CA PHE A 55 -1.41 -2.67 7.04
C PHE A 55 -1.47 -3.93 6.17
N GLN A 56 -0.50 -4.83 6.32
CA GLN A 56 -0.52 -6.15 5.69
C GLN A 56 -1.81 -6.92 6.07
N GLN A 57 -2.18 -6.89 7.35
CA GLN A 57 -3.45 -7.41 7.81
C GLN A 57 -4.42 -6.26 8.09
N PRO A 58 -5.58 -6.21 7.41
CA PRO A 58 -6.54 -5.15 7.60
C PRO A 58 -7.10 -5.15 9.02
N VAL A 59 -7.28 -3.95 9.57
CA VAL A 59 -7.81 -3.76 10.92
C VAL A 59 -9.33 -3.99 10.92
N ARG A 60 -9.81 -4.69 11.94
CA ARG A 60 -11.25 -4.90 12.19
C ARG A 60 -11.73 -3.96 13.27
N PHE A 61 -12.89 -3.35 13.03
CA PHE A 61 -13.50 -2.41 13.97
C PHE A 61 -14.87 -2.92 14.39
N LYS A 62 -14.99 -3.34 15.66
CA LYS A 62 -16.28 -3.78 16.20
C LYS A 62 -17.21 -2.58 16.40
N GLY A 63 -18.45 -2.69 15.91
CA GLY A 63 -19.47 -1.66 16.08
C GLY A 63 -19.35 -0.47 15.13
N ILE A 64 -18.45 -0.50 14.14
CA ILE A 64 -18.30 0.57 13.13
C ILE A 64 -18.79 0.07 11.78
N GLN A 65 -19.68 0.83 11.14
CA GLN A 65 -20.13 0.56 9.78
C GLN A 65 -19.10 1.08 8.75
N VAL A 66 -19.10 0.48 7.55
CA VAL A 66 -18.24 0.90 6.45
C VAL A 66 -18.42 2.39 6.13
N LEU A 67 -19.66 2.89 6.10
CA LEU A 67 -19.96 4.31 5.89
C LEU A 67 -19.23 5.20 6.90
N ASP A 68 -19.34 4.85 8.18
CA ASP A 68 -18.75 5.65 9.25
C ASP A 68 -17.22 5.58 9.20
N LEU A 69 -16.65 4.42 8.89
CA LEU A 69 -15.22 4.28 8.73
C LEU A 69 -14.67 5.16 7.60
N ILE A 70 -15.34 5.18 6.43
CA ILE A 70 -14.95 6.04 5.31
C ILE A 70 -15.08 7.53 5.68
N ARG A 71 -16.15 7.93 6.36
CA ARG A 71 -16.33 9.31 6.85
C ARG A 71 -15.26 9.73 7.84
N MET A 72 -14.93 8.86 8.79
CA MET A 72 -13.87 9.11 9.77
C MET A 72 -12.51 9.25 9.08
N ALA A 73 -12.22 8.40 8.10
CA ALA A 73 -10.98 8.47 7.33
C ALA A 73 -10.89 9.78 6.52
N ALA A 74 -11.97 10.19 5.89
CA ALA A 74 -12.03 11.43 5.12
C ALA A 74 -11.82 12.69 5.97
N GLY A 75 -12.11 12.64 7.28
CA GLY A 75 -11.95 13.78 8.19
C GLY A 75 -12.83 15.00 7.86
N ARG A 76 -13.83 14.83 6.99
CA ARG A 76 -14.74 15.88 6.52
C ARG A 76 -16.17 15.36 6.42
N ARG A 77 -17.13 16.28 6.38
CA ARG A 77 -18.52 15.90 6.10
C ARG A 77 -18.61 15.28 4.69
N MET A 78 -19.15 14.08 4.63
CA MET A 78 -19.27 13.33 3.40
C MET A 78 -20.68 12.74 3.29
N SER A 79 -21.29 12.86 2.11
CA SER A 79 -22.57 12.22 1.83
C SER A 79 -22.42 10.70 1.72
N ALA A 80 -23.52 9.96 1.88
CA ALA A 80 -23.49 8.52 1.62
C ALA A 80 -23.17 8.22 0.14
N ALA A 81 -23.60 9.09 -0.78
CA ALA A 81 -23.31 8.95 -2.21
C ALA A 81 -21.81 9.05 -2.49
N ASP A 82 -21.11 10.02 -1.88
CA ASP A 82 -19.64 10.14 -2.04
C ASP A 82 -18.92 8.92 -1.45
N ALA A 83 -19.36 8.42 -0.29
CA ALA A 83 -18.78 7.21 0.31
C ALA A 83 -19.00 5.96 -0.59
N CYS A 84 -20.18 5.86 -1.22
CA CYS A 84 -20.47 4.80 -2.19
C CYS A 84 -19.53 4.84 -3.40
N GLN A 85 -19.11 6.03 -3.83
CA GLN A 85 -18.17 6.17 -4.93
C GLN A 85 -16.81 5.53 -4.60
N TYR A 86 -16.27 5.75 -3.39
CA TYR A 86 -15.02 5.11 -2.98
C TYR A 86 -15.11 3.58 -2.92
N LEU A 87 -16.25 3.02 -2.49
CA LEU A 87 -16.48 1.57 -2.55
C LEU A 87 -16.52 1.05 -3.99
N SER A 88 -17.17 1.78 -4.89
CA SER A 88 -17.21 1.42 -6.31
C SER A 88 -15.82 1.46 -6.95
N GLU A 89 -14.98 2.43 -6.55
CA GLU A 89 -13.59 2.55 -7.04
C GLU A 89 -12.75 1.32 -6.69
N VAL A 90 -12.98 0.71 -5.52
CA VAL A 90 -12.30 -0.53 -5.11
C VAL A 90 -13.05 -1.82 -5.52
N GLY A 91 -14.04 -1.71 -6.38
CA GLY A 91 -14.78 -2.85 -6.92
C GLY A 91 -15.74 -3.50 -5.92
N LEU A 92 -16.24 -2.76 -4.94
CA LEU A 92 -17.28 -3.22 -4.02
C LEU A 92 -18.63 -2.60 -4.37
N CYS A 93 -19.69 -3.42 -4.38
CA CYS A 93 -21.06 -2.94 -4.56
C CYS A 93 -21.48 -2.12 -3.34
N ALA A 94 -21.63 -0.80 -3.50
CA ALA A 94 -21.93 0.09 -2.39
C ALA A 94 -23.21 -0.30 -1.63
N LYS A 95 -24.26 -0.75 -2.33
CA LYS A 95 -25.53 -1.17 -1.71
C LYS A 95 -25.35 -2.32 -0.73
N ASP A 96 -24.42 -3.24 -1.04
CA ASP A 96 -24.19 -4.45 -0.25
C ASP A 96 -23.26 -4.22 0.94
N TYR A 97 -22.39 -3.18 0.88
CA TYR A 97 -21.33 -2.99 1.87
C TYR A 97 -21.48 -1.75 2.73
N ILE A 98 -22.11 -0.67 2.26
CA ILE A 98 -22.10 0.65 2.91
C ILE A 98 -22.59 0.64 4.36
N ASN A 99 -23.58 -0.21 4.66
CA ASN A 99 -24.20 -0.34 5.99
C ASN A 99 -23.68 -1.58 6.76
N ARG A 100 -22.73 -2.33 6.21
CA ARG A 100 -22.16 -3.49 6.91
C ARG A 100 -21.19 -3.05 7.98
N GLU A 101 -21.15 -3.79 9.07
CA GLU A 101 -20.13 -3.64 10.11
C GLU A 101 -18.78 -4.16 9.63
N VAL A 102 -17.71 -3.45 9.96
CA VAL A 102 -16.32 -3.83 9.62
C VAL A 102 -15.81 -4.89 10.60
N ASN A 103 -16.37 -6.09 10.51
CA ASN A 103 -16.11 -7.18 11.44
C ASN A 103 -15.70 -8.49 10.75
N ALA A 104 -15.75 -9.60 11.49
CA ALA A 104 -15.36 -10.92 11.02
C ALA A 104 -16.28 -11.52 9.94
N SER A 105 -17.43 -10.93 9.65
CA SER A 105 -18.32 -11.38 8.57
C SER A 105 -17.82 -11.00 7.18
N LEU A 106 -16.85 -10.08 7.11
CA LEU A 106 -16.18 -9.68 5.86
C LEU A 106 -14.98 -10.59 5.59
N SER A 107 -14.81 -11.00 4.35
CA SER A 107 -13.62 -11.73 3.92
C SER A 107 -12.37 -10.83 4.00
N GLY A 108 -11.18 -11.45 4.02
CA GLY A 108 -9.92 -10.70 4.00
C GLY A 108 -9.80 -9.74 2.81
N GLY A 109 -10.20 -10.18 1.62
CA GLY A 109 -10.18 -9.37 0.41
C GLY A 109 -11.19 -8.20 0.44
N GLU A 110 -12.37 -8.39 1.05
CA GLU A 110 -13.35 -7.31 1.23
C GLU A 110 -12.83 -6.26 2.23
N LEU A 111 -12.29 -6.70 3.37
CA LEU A 111 -11.68 -5.82 4.36
C LEU A 111 -10.52 -5.01 3.75
N LYS A 112 -9.68 -5.65 2.94
CA LYS A 112 -8.55 -4.99 2.28
C LYS A 112 -9.02 -3.90 1.31
N ARG A 113 -10.04 -4.18 0.51
CA ARG A 113 -10.63 -3.19 -0.39
C ARG A 113 -11.29 -2.04 0.36
N ILE A 114 -11.96 -2.31 1.48
CA ILE A 114 -12.51 -1.27 2.35
C ILE A 114 -11.38 -0.40 2.94
N GLU A 115 -10.28 -1.01 3.40
CA GLU A 115 -9.10 -0.27 3.88
C GLU A 115 -8.55 0.66 2.79
N ILE A 116 -8.40 0.18 1.56
CA ILE A 116 -7.96 1.01 0.43
C ILE A 116 -8.96 2.14 0.14
N ALA A 117 -10.27 1.88 0.20
CA ALA A 117 -11.29 2.91 0.06
C ALA A 117 -11.15 4.01 1.12
N THR A 118 -10.75 3.67 2.36
CA THR A 118 -10.49 4.68 3.41
C THR A 118 -9.25 5.52 3.10
N VAL A 119 -8.19 4.92 2.55
CA VAL A 119 -6.99 5.66 2.11
C VAL A 119 -7.35 6.63 0.97
N LEU A 120 -8.13 6.18 -0.01
CA LEU A 120 -8.64 7.03 -1.10
C LEU A 120 -9.47 8.20 -0.59
N ALA A 121 -10.41 7.93 0.33
CA ALA A 121 -11.30 8.95 0.91
C ALA A 121 -10.53 10.02 1.68
N ARG A 122 -9.41 9.64 2.29
CA ARG A 122 -8.53 10.55 3.03
C ARG A 122 -7.78 11.51 2.12
N GLY A 123 -7.42 11.11 0.91
CA GLY A 123 -6.72 11.96 -0.07
C GLY A 123 -5.33 12.41 0.42
N THR A 124 -4.50 11.48 0.85
CA THR A 124 -3.18 11.77 1.43
C THR A 124 -2.12 12.06 0.35
N GLN A 125 -1.07 12.82 0.74
CA GLN A 125 0.08 13.10 -0.14
C GLN A 125 1.02 11.90 -0.26
N LEU A 126 1.11 11.06 0.78
CA LEU A 126 1.85 9.80 0.75
C LEU A 126 0.95 8.68 1.25
N SER A 127 0.67 7.72 0.38
CA SER A 127 -0.05 6.49 0.72
C SER A 127 0.91 5.32 0.74
N VAL A 128 1.05 4.66 1.89
CA VAL A 128 1.95 3.51 2.07
C VAL A 128 1.10 2.25 2.23
N PHE A 129 1.40 1.22 1.44
CA PHE A 129 0.73 -0.09 1.47
C PHE A 129 1.76 -1.20 1.73
N ASP A 130 1.53 -1.99 2.76
CA ASP A 130 2.38 -3.14 3.08
C ASP A 130 1.71 -4.43 2.63
N GLU A 131 2.22 -5.04 1.56
CA GLU A 131 1.72 -6.25 0.92
C GLU A 131 0.18 -6.25 0.73
N PRO A 132 -0.37 -5.28 -0.01
CA PRO A 132 -1.82 -5.12 -0.14
C PRO A 132 -2.51 -6.31 -0.81
N GLU A 133 -1.76 -7.13 -1.53
CA GLU A 133 -2.21 -8.35 -2.19
C GLU A 133 -2.29 -9.57 -1.25
N ALA A 134 -1.76 -9.50 -0.04
CA ALA A 134 -1.72 -10.64 0.87
C ALA A 134 -3.12 -11.15 1.23
N GLY A 135 -3.37 -12.43 0.97
CA GLY A 135 -4.67 -13.06 1.24
C GLY A 135 -5.81 -12.69 0.29
N ILE A 136 -5.48 -12.07 -0.85
CA ILE A 136 -6.44 -11.74 -1.92
C ILE A 136 -6.41 -12.83 -3.00
N ASP A 137 -7.60 -13.25 -3.47
CA ASP A 137 -7.72 -14.17 -4.59
C ASP A 137 -7.33 -13.52 -5.93
N LEU A 138 -7.03 -14.35 -6.93
CA LEU A 138 -6.52 -13.90 -8.23
C LEU A 138 -7.43 -12.88 -8.94
N TRP A 139 -8.76 -13.04 -8.85
CA TRP A 139 -9.72 -12.13 -9.50
C TRP A 139 -9.75 -10.77 -8.79
N SER A 140 -9.77 -10.78 -7.47
CA SER A 140 -9.70 -9.57 -6.65
C SER A 140 -8.36 -8.85 -6.81
N PHE A 141 -7.27 -9.60 -7.06
CA PHE A 141 -5.96 -9.03 -7.32
C PHE A 141 -5.91 -8.21 -8.62
N GLN A 142 -6.57 -8.67 -9.69
CA GLN A 142 -6.66 -7.89 -10.93
C GLN A 142 -7.39 -6.55 -10.71
N ASN A 143 -8.48 -6.58 -9.94
CA ASN A 143 -9.19 -5.35 -9.58
C ASN A 143 -8.31 -4.41 -8.74
N LEU A 144 -7.48 -4.96 -7.85
CA LEU A 144 -6.54 -4.19 -7.02
C LEU A 144 -5.52 -3.44 -7.87
N ILE A 145 -4.96 -4.07 -8.90
CA ILE A 145 -4.04 -3.39 -9.85
C ILE A 145 -4.73 -2.18 -10.48
N GLN A 146 -5.95 -2.35 -11.01
CA GLN A 146 -6.71 -1.24 -11.61
C GLN A 146 -7.00 -0.11 -10.61
N VAL A 147 -7.18 -0.44 -9.34
CA VAL A 147 -7.35 0.58 -8.28
C VAL A 147 -6.07 1.39 -8.13
N PHE A 148 -4.91 0.75 -8.09
CA PHE A 148 -3.63 1.44 -7.97
C PHE A 148 -3.31 2.29 -9.20
N GLU A 149 -3.57 1.82 -10.41
CA GLU A 149 -3.43 2.60 -11.64
C GLU A 149 -4.29 3.87 -11.59
N ARG A 150 -5.57 3.76 -11.20
CA ARG A 150 -6.46 4.93 -11.02
C ARG A 150 -6.00 5.87 -9.90
N MET A 151 -5.46 5.32 -8.80
CA MET A 151 -4.86 6.15 -7.75
C MET A 151 -3.70 6.97 -8.28
N GLN A 152 -2.80 6.35 -9.05
CA GLN A 152 -1.66 7.03 -9.67
C GLN A 152 -2.12 8.18 -10.58
N GLU A 153 -3.12 7.94 -11.45
CA GLU A 153 -3.69 8.97 -12.33
C GLU A 153 -4.31 10.15 -11.57
N LYS A 154 -5.02 9.87 -10.45
CA LYS A 154 -5.69 10.90 -9.64
C LYS A 154 -4.74 11.67 -8.73
N THR A 155 -3.65 11.05 -8.29
CA THR A 155 -2.71 11.62 -7.31
C THR A 155 -1.61 12.40 -8.01
N LYS A 156 -1.97 13.55 -8.64
CA LYS A 156 -1.02 14.38 -9.41
C LYS A 156 0.14 14.91 -8.57
N ASP A 157 -0.12 15.27 -7.31
CA ASP A 157 0.86 15.91 -6.41
C ASP A 157 1.27 15.00 -5.24
N GLY A 158 0.91 13.72 -5.27
CA GLY A 158 1.21 12.77 -4.20
C GLY A 158 2.10 11.62 -4.65
N SER A 159 2.40 10.76 -3.69
CA SER A 159 3.19 9.55 -3.92
C SER A 159 2.50 8.33 -3.32
N ILE A 160 2.63 7.21 -4.02
CA ILE A 160 2.17 5.90 -3.58
C ILE A 160 3.42 5.04 -3.37
N LEU A 161 3.54 4.45 -2.19
CA LEU A 161 4.61 3.52 -1.82
C LEU A 161 4.00 2.16 -1.53
N ILE A 162 4.36 1.14 -2.29
CA ILE A 162 3.86 -0.22 -2.08
C ILE A 162 5.02 -1.16 -1.79
N ILE A 163 4.90 -1.95 -0.73
CA ILE A 163 5.76 -3.11 -0.53
C ILE A 163 5.08 -4.30 -1.19
N SER A 164 5.75 -4.89 -2.18
CA SER A 164 5.23 -6.07 -2.89
C SER A 164 6.34 -6.87 -3.57
N HIS A 165 6.06 -8.15 -3.81
CA HIS A 165 6.89 -9.01 -4.67
C HIS A 165 6.16 -9.41 -5.96
N GLN A 166 4.93 -8.95 -6.14
CA GLN A 166 4.11 -9.30 -7.30
C GLN A 166 4.59 -8.56 -8.54
N GLU A 167 4.96 -9.32 -9.58
CA GLU A 167 5.45 -8.76 -10.84
C GLU A 167 4.50 -7.70 -11.42
N ARG A 168 3.18 -7.93 -11.37
CA ARG A 168 2.19 -6.98 -11.87
C ARG A 168 2.16 -5.65 -11.11
N ILE A 169 2.48 -5.64 -9.81
CA ILE A 169 2.61 -4.40 -9.03
C ILE A 169 3.94 -3.70 -9.39
N LEU A 170 5.01 -4.47 -9.57
CA LEU A 170 6.28 -3.94 -10.06
C LEU A 170 6.16 -3.32 -11.45
N ASP A 171 5.31 -3.90 -12.30
CA ASP A 171 5.14 -3.46 -13.69
C ASP A 171 4.41 -2.11 -13.83
N ILE A 172 3.56 -1.73 -12.86
CA ILE A 172 2.90 -0.42 -12.85
C ILE A 172 3.70 0.66 -12.09
N ALA A 173 4.88 0.33 -11.54
CA ALA A 173 5.71 1.28 -10.82
C ALA A 173 6.40 2.30 -11.74
N ASP A 174 6.64 3.52 -11.22
CA ASP A 174 7.58 4.47 -11.82
C ASP A 174 9.03 4.11 -11.42
N GLU A 175 9.21 3.77 -10.15
CA GLU A 175 10.52 3.43 -9.58
C GLU A 175 10.43 2.18 -8.71
N ILE A 176 11.51 1.40 -8.70
CA ILE A 176 11.65 0.20 -7.87
C ILE A 176 12.84 0.37 -6.92
N VAL A 177 12.61 0.05 -5.65
CA VAL A 177 13.63 -0.01 -4.60
C VAL A 177 13.77 -1.46 -4.13
N VAL A 178 14.97 -2.01 -4.21
CA VAL A 178 15.25 -3.37 -3.74
C VAL A 178 15.98 -3.30 -2.41
N ILE A 179 15.38 -3.91 -1.37
CA ILE A 179 15.95 -3.95 -0.03
C ILE A 179 16.34 -5.39 0.31
N SER A 180 17.57 -5.57 0.78
CA SER A 180 18.07 -6.87 1.26
C SER A 180 18.97 -6.62 2.48
N ALA A 181 18.79 -7.45 3.53
CA ALA A 181 19.57 -7.36 4.78
C ALA A 181 19.60 -5.93 5.39
N GLY A 182 18.49 -5.22 5.34
CA GLY A 182 18.38 -3.86 5.89
C GLY A 182 19.03 -2.75 5.05
N GLN A 183 19.48 -3.05 3.84
CA GLN A 183 20.14 -2.09 2.96
C GLN A 183 19.42 -1.98 1.61
N ILE A 184 19.45 -0.78 1.02
CA ILE A 184 19.03 -0.60 -0.37
C ILE A 184 20.15 -1.12 -1.27
N VAL A 185 19.87 -2.21 -1.99
CA VAL A 185 20.84 -2.84 -2.90
C VAL A 185 20.68 -2.38 -4.35
N LYS A 186 19.47 -1.94 -4.73
CA LYS A 186 19.18 -1.33 -6.03
C LYS A 186 18.08 -0.29 -5.89
N HIS A 187 18.14 0.77 -6.68
CA HIS A 187 17.10 1.77 -6.79
C HIS A 187 17.17 2.42 -8.17
N GLY A 188 16.06 2.61 -8.81
CA GLY A 188 15.98 3.29 -10.10
C GLY A 188 14.63 3.12 -10.79
N PRO A 189 14.53 3.65 -12.04
CA PRO A 189 13.36 3.47 -12.87
C PRO A 189 13.02 1.99 -13.08
N LYS A 190 11.73 1.68 -13.19
CA LYS A 190 11.24 0.32 -13.41
C LYS A 190 11.93 -0.34 -14.62
N GLU A 191 12.10 0.39 -15.70
CA GLU A 191 12.69 -0.09 -16.97
C GLU A 191 14.11 -0.63 -16.79
N GLU A 192 14.84 -0.12 -15.80
CA GLU A 192 16.22 -0.56 -15.49
C GLU A 192 16.25 -1.71 -14.49
N ILE A 193 15.40 -1.64 -13.47
CA ILE A 193 15.46 -2.57 -12.33
C ILE A 193 14.69 -3.87 -12.59
N LEU A 194 13.48 -3.79 -13.18
CA LEU A 194 12.62 -4.95 -13.37
C LEU A 194 13.25 -6.05 -14.24
N PRO A 195 13.87 -5.76 -15.39
CA PRO A 195 14.55 -6.79 -16.19
C PRO A 195 15.67 -7.51 -15.44
N GLN A 196 16.38 -6.81 -14.56
CA GLN A 196 17.44 -7.41 -13.74
C GLN A 196 16.88 -8.37 -12.69
N LEU A 197 15.71 -8.07 -12.11
CA LEU A 197 15.04 -8.94 -11.15
C LEU A 197 14.52 -10.21 -11.82
N LEU A 198 13.89 -10.08 -12.98
CA LEU A 198 13.37 -11.22 -13.75
C LEU A 198 14.50 -12.07 -14.36
N GLY A 199 15.58 -11.45 -14.84
CA GLY A 199 16.75 -12.13 -15.38
C GLY A 199 17.50 -12.97 -14.36
N THR A 200 17.63 -12.51 -13.12
CA THR A 200 18.23 -13.27 -12.03
C THR A 200 17.37 -14.46 -11.61
N SER A 201 16.05 -14.34 -11.64
CA SER A 201 15.12 -15.46 -11.36
C SER A 201 15.25 -16.58 -12.39
N SER A 202 15.46 -16.26 -13.66
CA SER A 202 15.66 -17.25 -14.73
C SER A 202 17.00 -17.99 -14.61
N ALA A 203 18.06 -17.31 -14.16
CA ALA A 203 19.38 -17.89 -13.98
C ALA A 203 19.46 -18.86 -12.79
N VAL A 204 18.77 -18.54 -11.68
CA VAL A 204 18.73 -19.43 -10.49
C VAL A 204 18.00 -20.74 -10.82
N ASN A 205 16.93 -20.68 -11.63
CA ASN A 205 16.20 -21.88 -12.06
C ASN A 205 16.98 -22.76 -13.07
N MET A 206 17.99 -22.22 -13.74
CA MET A 206 18.87 -23.01 -14.61
C MET A 206 19.97 -23.76 -13.83
N CYS A 207 20.50 -23.19 -12.74
CA CYS A 207 21.54 -23.86 -11.95
C CYS A 207 21.01 -25.07 -11.17
N ASP A 208 19.75 -25.07 -10.73
CA ASP A 208 19.15 -26.22 -10.03
C ASP A 208 18.85 -27.43 -10.94
N LYS A 209 18.88 -27.28 -12.26
CA LYS A 209 18.65 -28.36 -13.21
C LYS A 209 19.92 -29.18 -13.56
N PHE A 210 21.10 -28.69 -13.17
CA PHE A 210 22.37 -29.35 -13.46
C PHE A 210 22.99 -30.11 -12.28
N ASN A 211 22.33 -30.12 -11.10
CA ASN A 211 22.76 -30.84 -9.90
C ASN A 211 21.83 -32.03 -9.58
N LYS A 212 21.49 -32.84 -10.60
CA LYS A 212 20.89 -34.18 -10.41
C LYS A 212 21.69 -35.19 -11.18
#